data_e35b2d55b0372e7a202a43aa7fd62f82
#
_entry.id   e35b2d55b0372e7a202a43aa7fd62f82
#
_cell.length_a   1.000
_cell.length_b   1.000
_cell.length_c   1.000
_cell.angle_alpha   90.00
_cell.angle_beta   90.00
_cell.angle_gamma   90.00
#
_symmetry.space_group_name_H-M   'P 1'
#
loop_
_entity.id
_entity.type
_entity.pdbx_description
1 polymer ?
#
loop_
_entity_poly.entity_id
_entity_poly.type
_entity_poly.pdbx_seq_one_letter_code
_entity_poly.pdbx_strand_id
1 'polypeptide(L)'
;MTRRSLSTSSNAPDSAAASATTAVTEPSDVARETALVSAALDSATPAALLAGAIDVEQAPRPLSVFDLMRIGIGPSSSHTVGPMRAGRAFSRALAEAVRPGGAGASDGECASPAPGSGLPQPSRVTVELYGSLGATGRGHATDRAAVMGLAGYEPETVPAVVCESLMEEVEAAGELVVDGVGPVPFSPSADIHFLPGRVLPYHVNGMTLTAYCASGAEILRRTYYSVGGGFVMEDVGTPGAPSIQALATASASQAHATPAPFPFTTSAAMLAICEREGLSVSDVVLANELSARSREEVMAYLDRLRATMRACIEAGMNAEGILPGGLGVRRRAKALHERLRAQSSGPAAAFTMA
;
A
#
# COMPACT_ATOMS: atom_id res chain seq x y z
N MET A 1 72.57 7.57 -22.13
CA MET A 1 73.23 6.33 -21.72
C MET A 1 72.37 5.69 -20.64
N THR A 2 71.70 4.57 -20.73
CA THR A 2 71.92 3.34 -21.45
C THR A 2 70.54 2.64 -21.64
N ARG A 3 70.29 2.08 -22.80
CA ARG A 3 69.19 1.21 -23.17
C ARG A 3 69.28 -0.15 -22.45
N ARG A 4 68.15 -0.78 -22.15
CA ARG A 4 67.86 -2.25 -22.28
C ARG A 4 66.35 -2.42 -22.28
N SER A 5 65.79 -2.76 -23.32
CA SER A 5 65.57 -4.00 -24.14
C SER A 5 64.46 -4.91 -23.55
N LEU A 6 63.45 -5.08 -24.40
CA LEU A 6 62.28 -5.94 -24.40
C LEU A 6 62.61 -7.43 -24.13
N SER A 7 61.71 -8.12 -23.40
CA SER A 7 61.46 -9.52 -23.65
C SER A 7 59.97 -9.81 -23.52
N THR A 8 59.38 -10.25 -24.61
CA THR A 8 58.08 -10.82 -24.76
C THR A 8 58.04 -12.21 -24.16
N SER A 9 57.04 -12.51 -23.35
CA SER A 9 56.66 -13.89 -23.03
C SER A 9 55.16 -13.98 -23.08
N SER A 10 54.65 -14.68 -24.09
CA SER A 10 53.30 -15.13 -24.26
C SER A 10 53.02 -16.30 -23.28
N ASN A 11 51.97 -16.18 -22.49
CA ASN A 11 51.29 -17.35 -21.91
C ASN A 11 49.80 -17.08 -21.82
N ALA A 12 49.04 -17.84 -22.57
CA ALA A 12 47.60 -17.93 -22.45
C ALA A 12 47.25 -18.72 -21.19
N PRO A 13 46.24 -18.35 -20.43
CA PRO A 13 45.71 -19.22 -19.42
C PRO A 13 44.46 -19.96 -19.92
N ASP A 14 44.44 -21.22 -19.54
CA ASP A 14 43.38 -22.20 -19.63
C ASP A 14 42.00 -21.71 -19.25
N SER A 15 41.03 -22.09 -20.08
CA SER A 15 39.61 -21.99 -19.77
C SER A 15 39.22 -23.01 -18.71
N ALA A 16 39.09 -22.59 -17.48
CA ALA A 16 38.31 -23.31 -16.46
C ALA A 16 36.90 -22.78 -16.45
N ALA A 17 36.00 -23.50 -17.10
CA ALA A 17 34.56 -23.28 -17.00
C ALA A 17 34.11 -23.60 -15.58
N ALA A 18 33.91 -22.58 -14.77
CA ALA A 18 33.21 -22.69 -13.50
C ALA A 18 31.71 -22.84 -13.80
N SER A 19 31.20 -24.07 -13.63
CA SER A 19 29.77 -24.38 -13.60
C SER A 19 29.15 -23.65 -12.42
N ALA A 20 28.47 -22.53 -12.67
CA ALA A 20 27.60 -21.90 -11.70
C ALA A 20 26.36 -22.77 -11.53
N THR A 21 26.33 -23.58 -10.51
CA THR A 21 25.11 -24.25 -10.03
C THR A 21 24.20 -23.17 -9.50
N THR A 22 23.20 -22.79 -10.30
CA THR A 22 22.10 -21.93 -9.86
C THR A 22 21.35 -22.68 -8.77
N ALA A 23 21.50 -22.25 -7.54
CA ALA A 23 20.66 -22.70 -6.44
C ALA A 23 19.23 -22.28 -6.76
N VAL A 24 18.38 -23.25 -7.08
CA VAL A 24 16.93 -23.06 -7.19
C VAL A 24 16.45 -22.80 -5.77
N THR A 25 16.13 -21.54 -5.47
CA THR A 25 15.47 -21.16 -4.22
C THR A 25 14.11 -21.85 -4.20
N GLU A 26 13.84 -22.68 -3.19
CA GLU A 26 12.52 -23.27 -2.99
C GLU A 26 11.47 -22.17 -2.84
N PRO A 27 10.28 -22.30 -3.45
CA PRO A 27 9.22 -21.32 -3.35
C PRO A 27 8.78 -21.20 -1.87
N SER A 28 8.52 -19.95 -1.44
CA SER A 28 8.00 -19.67 -0.09
C SER A 28 6.68 -20.42 0.14
N ASP A 29 6.33 -20.68 1.41
CA ASP A 29 5.10 -21.41 1.76
C ASP A 29 3.84 -20.76 1.15
N VAL A 30 3.81 -19.44 1.03
CA VAL A 30 2.74 -18.69 0.33
C VAL A 30 2.71 -19.04 -1.17
N ALA A 31 3.85 -19.19 -1.83
CA ALA A 31 3.91 -19.59 -3.22
C ALA A 31 3.51 -21.06 -3.42
N ARG A 32 3.81 -21.93 -2.44
CA ARG A 32 3.34 -23.32 -2.42
C ARG A 32 1.83 -23.40 -2.20
N GLU A 33 1.29 -22.61 -1.28
CA GLU A 33 -0.14 -22.57 -1.01
C GLU A 33 -0.92 -22.00 -2.20
N THR A 34 -0.42 -20.94 -2.83
CA THR A 34 -0.97 -20.39 -4.07
C THR A 34 -0.89 -21.40 -5.22
N ALA A 35 0.21 -22.14 -5.35
CA ALA A 35 0.36 -23.17 -6.37
C ALA A 35 -0.55 -24.38 -6.11
N LEU A 36 -0.77 -24.77 -4.85
CA LEU A 36 -1.70 -25.84 -4.47
C LEU A 36 -3.16 -25.45 -4.73
N VAL A 37 -3.53 -24.21 -4.44
CA VAL A 37 -4.85 -23.67 -4.74
C VAL A 37 -5.05 -23.56 -6.26
N SER A 38 -4.04 -23.12 -7.02
CA SER A 38 -4.09 -23.09 -8.48
C SER A 38 -4.18 -24.51 -9.07
N ALA A 39 -3.40 -25.45 -8.59
CA ALA A 39 -3.43 -26.84 -9.06
C ALA A 39 -4.74 -27.56 -8.71
N ALA A 40 -5.34 -27.25 -7.56
CA ALA A 40 -6.65 -27.77 -7.18
C ALA A 40 -7.78 -27.20 -8.06
N LEU A 41 -7.64 -25.93 -8.49
CA LEU A 41 -8.57 -25.27 -9.41
C LEU A 41 -8.37 -25.74 -10.87
N ASP A 42 -7.12 -26.00 -11.29
CA ASP A 42 -6.80 -26.53 -12.62
C ASP A 42 -7.21 -28.00 -12.80
N SER A 43 -7.29 -28.76 -11.69
CA SER A 43 -7.79 -30.14 -11.69
C SER A 43 -9.30 -30.28 -11.64
N ALA A 44 -10.02 -29.21 -11.28
CA ALA A 44 -11.47 -29.16 -11.36
C ALA A 44 -11.89 -29.02 -12.80
N THR A 45 -12.41 -30.11 -13.38
CA THR A 45 -12.98 -30.05 -14.73
C THR A 45 -14.10 -29.01 -14.80
N PRO A 46 -14.26 -28.28 -15.93
CA PRO A 46 -15.36 -27.34 -16.11
C PRO A 46 -16.74 -27.92 -15.77
N ALA A 47 -16.91 -29.23 -15.95
CA ALA A 47 -18.12 -29.97 -15.60
C ALA A 47 -18.39 -30.05 -14.08
N ALA A 48 -17.36 -30.07 -13.23
CA ALA A 48 -17.52 -30.08 -11.77
C ALA A 48 -17.91 -28.67 -11.23
N LEU A 49 -17.39 -27.62 -11.87
CA LEU A 49 -17.80 -26.24 -11.60
C LEU A 49 -19.25 -25.98 -12.06
N LEU A 50 -19.68 -26.60 -13.14
CA LEU A 50 -21.04 -26.51 -13.69
C LEU A 50 -22.06 -27.35 -12.90
N ALA A 51 -21.65 -28.38 -12.15
CA ALA A 51 -22.53 -29.31 -11.45
C ALA A 51 -22.97 -28.82 -10.04
N GLY A 52 -22.68 -27.61 -9.63
CA GLY A 52 -23.10 -27.08 -8.33
C GLY A 52 -22.42 -27.75 -7.14
N ALA A 53 -21.28 -28.41 -7.33
CA ALA A 53 -20.55 -29.17 -6.33
C ALA A 53 -19.59 -28.28 -5.48
N ILE A 54 -19.54 -26.99 -5.71
CA ILE A 54 -18.81 -26.06 -4.85
C ILE A 54 -19.81 -25.47 -3.87
N ASP A 55 -19.55 -25.70 -2.60
CA ASP A 55 -20.27 -25.04 -1.50
C ASP A 55 -20.10 -23.52 -1.70
N VAL A 56 -21.19 -22.84 -2.05
CA VAL A 56 -21.22 -21.41 -2.35
C VAL A 56 -20.72 -20.58 -1.15
N GLU A 57 -20.83 -21.14 0.05
CA GLU A 57 -20.38 -20.50 1.29
C GLU A 57 -18.83 -20.50 1.43
N GLN A 58 -18.13 -21.43 0.75
CA GLN A 58 -16.67 -21.55 0.74
C GLN A 58 -16.02 -21.12 -0.58
N ALA A 59 -16.80 -20.74 -1.60
CA ALA A 59 -16.25 -20.27 -2.85
C ALA A 59 -15.46 -18.97 -2.64
N PRO A 60 -14.19 -18.90 -3.15
CA PRO A 60 -13.40 -17.67 -3.06
C PRO A 60 -14.15 -16.54 -3.76
N ARG A 61 -14.31 -15.42 -3.08
CA ARG A 61 -15.06 -14.28 -3.59
C ARG A 61 -14.19 -13.45 -4.52
N PRO A 62 -14.73 -12.97 -5.65
CA PRO A 62 -14.01 -12.01 -6.47
C PRO A 62 -13.77 -10.72 -5.68
N LEU A 63 -12.62 -10.07 -5.92
CA LEU A 63 -12.35 -8.75 -5.34
C LEU A 63 -13.39 -7.76 -5.85
N SER A 64 -13.89 -6.92 -4.96
CA SER A 64 -14.78 -5.83 -5.31
C SER A 64 -14.05 -4.75 -6.11
N VAL A 65 -14.74 -4.08 -7.03
CA VAL A 65 -14.23 -2.88 -7.72
C VAL A 65 -13.83 -1.80 -6.71
N PHE A 66 -14.52 -1.70 -5.59
CA PHE A 66 -14.19 -0.79 -4.48
C PHE A 66 -12.86 -1.13 -3.79
N ASP A 67 -12.42 -2.38 -3.87
CA ASP A 67 -11.13 -2.81 -3.31
C ASP A 67 -10.01 -2.72 -4.33
N LEU A 68 -10.31 -3.05 -5.59
CA LEU A 68 -9.33 -3.08 -6.68
C LEU A 68 -8.97 -1.67 -7.17
N MET A 69 -9.98 -0.82 -7.35
CA MET A 69 -9.85 0.53 -7.91
C MET A 69 -10.04 1.58 -6.81
N ARG A 70 -8.97 1.94 -6.12
CA ARG A 70 -9.01 2.91 -5.02
C ARG A 70 -8.43 4.25 -5.42
N ILE A 71 -9.09 5.32 -5.00
CA ILE A 71 -8.56 6.67 -5.06
C ILE A 71 -7.51 6.79 -3.94
N GLY A 72 -6.40 7.45 -4.24
CA GLY A 72 -5.35 7.70 -3.26
C GLY A 72 -4.21 8.49 -3.87
N ILE A 73 -3.24 8.86 -3.02
CA ILE A 73 -2.03 9.54 -3.46
C ILE A 73 -1.01 8.54 -4.00
N GLY A 74 -0.21 9.01 -4.99
CA GLY A 74 0.93 8.25 -5.49
C GLY A 74 2.21 8.50 -4.70
N PRO A 75 3.30 7.82 -5.11
CA PRO A 75 3.38 7.02 -6.34
C PRO A 75 3.04 5.52 -6.16
N SER A 76 2.76 5.02 -4.93
CA SER A 76 2.64 3.59 -4.68
C SER A 76 1.49 3.24 -3.73
N SER A 77 0.70 2.21 -4.04
CA SER A 77 -0.33 1.72 -3.12
C SER A 77 0.29 1.07 -1.87
N SER A 78 1.38 0.31 -2.01
CA SER A 78 2.02 -0.39 -0.89
C SER A 78 3.02 0.47 -0.12
N HIS A 79 3.68 1.44 -0.76
CA HIS A 79 4.72 2.28 -0.13
C HIS A 79 4.25 3.68 0.23
N THR A 80 3.06 4.09 -0.19
CA THR A 80 2.49 5.40 0.12
C THR A 80 1.13 5.26 0.79
N VAL A 81 0.12 4.70 0.10
CA VAL A 81 -1.25 4.58 0.63
C VAL A 81 -1.30 3.70 1.88
N GLY A 82 -0.64 2.54 1.86
CA GLY A 82 -0.60 1.62 3.02
C GLY A 82 0.02 2.27 4.26
N PRO A 83 1.24 2.83 4.20
CA PRO A 83 1.86 3.56 5.31
C PRO A 83 1.03 4.75 5.83
N MET A 84 0.35 5.49 4.94
CA MET A 84 -0.54 6.57 5.37
C MET A 84 -1.72 6.03 6.17
N ARG A 85 -2.35 4.95 5.74
CA ARG A 85 -3.43 4.28 6.49
C ARG A 85 -2.94 3.72 7.82
N ALA A 86 -1.74 3.15 7.88
CA ALA A 86 -1.13 2.68 9.12
C ALA A 86 -0.90 3.83 10.10
N GLY A 87 -0.34 4.96 9.64
CA GLY A 87 -0.20 6.17 10.46
C GLY A 87 -1.54 6.68 10.98
N ARG A 88 -2.56 6.69 10.15
CA ARG A 88 -3.93 7.08 10.53
C ARG A 88 -4.55 6.13 11.56
N ALA A 89 -4.35 4.82 11.41
CA ALA A 89 -4.82 3.83 12.38
C ALA A 89 -4.12 4.00 13.73
N PHE A 90 -2.81 4.25 13.70
CA PHE A 90 -2.04 4.50 14.91
C PHE A 90 -2.48 5.76 15.65
N SER A 91 -2.71 6.89 14.93
CA SER A 91 -3.19 8.12 15.57
C SER A 91 -4.53 7.92 16.27
N ARG A 92 -5.46 7.18 15.65
CA ARG A 92 -6.76 6.83 16.25
C ARG A 92 -6.60 5.95 17.51
N ALA A 93 -5.75 4.93 17.44
CA ALA A 93 -5.48 4.06 18.58
C ALA A 93 -4.80 4.82 19.73
N LEU A 94 -3.89 5.73 19.42
CA LEU A 94 -3.23 6.57 20.40
C LEU A 94 -4.21 7.56 21.05
N ALA A 95 -5.06 8.22 20.26
CA ALA A 95 -6.10 9.10 20.75
C ALA A 95 -7.08 8.39 21.70
N GLU A 96 -7.43 7.14 21.39
CA GLU A 96 -8.26 6.31 22.27
C GLU A 96 -7.53 5.96 23.57
N ALA A 97 -6.23 5.62 23.49
CA ALA A 97 -5.42 5.25 24.66
C ALA A 97 -5.21 6.41 25.65
N VAL A 98 -5.04 7.64 25.14
CA VAL A 98 -4.82 8.83 26.00
C VAL A 98 -6.11 9.48 26.47
N ARG A 99 -7.28 9.09 25.93
CA ARG A 99 -8.58 9.61 26.35
C ARG A 99 -8.90 9.19 27.79
N PRO A 100 -9.46 10.09 28.64
CA PRO A 100 -9.96 9.71 29.95
C PRO A 100 -10.93 8.53 29.86
N GLY A 101 -10.65 7.45 30.61
CA GLY A 101 -11.44 6.20 30.57
C GLY A 101 -11.13 5.28 29.39
N GLY A 102 -10.14 5.60 28.56
CA GLY A 102 -9.69 4.77 27.43
C GLY A 102 -9.04 3.46 27.90
N ALA A 103 -9.17 2.41 27.10
CA ALA A 103 -8.58 1.08 27.37
C ALA A 103 -7.09 1.05 26.97
N GLY A 104 -6.24 1.83 27.66
CA GLY A 104 -4.81 1.78 27.49
C GLY A 104 -4.17 0.85 28.53
N ALA A 105 -3.65 -0.30 28.08
CA ALA A 105 -2.74 -1.10 28.91
C ALA A 105 -1.30 -0.63 28.63
N SER A 106 -0.66 0.06 29.58
CA SER A 106 0.79 0.21 29.58
C SER A 106 1.36 -0.78 30.58
N ASP A 107 2.17 -1.73 30.10
CA ASP A 107 2.94 -2.64 30.97
C ASP A 107 4.22 -1.97 31.55
N GLY A 108 4.35 -0.65 31.44
CA GLY A 108 5.55 0.10 31.75
C GLY A 108 5.35 1.26 32.75
N GLU A 109 6.48 1.78 33.20
CA GLU A 109 6.63 2.87 34.22
C GLU A 109 6.05 4.25 33.83
N CYS A 110 5.18 4.36 32.86
CA CYS A 110 4.34 5.52 32.71
C CYS A 110 3.40 5.55 33.92
N ALA A 111 3.76 6.36 34.93
CA ALA A 111 2.95 6.53 36.12
C ALA A 111 1.49 6.70 35.73
N SER A 112 0.69 5.68 36.07
CA SER A 112 -0.72 5.68 35.75
C SER A 112 -1.35 6.87 36.47
N PRO A 113 -1.95 7.82 35.76
CA PRO A 113 -2.76 8.81 36.45
C PRO A 113 -3.87 8.06 37.20
N ALA A 114 -4.54 8.76 38.14
CA ALA A 114 -5.59 8.21 38.98
C ALA A 114 -6.57 7.32 38.20
N PRO A 115 -7.22 6.31 38.81
CA PRO A 115 -8.17 5.43 38.15
C PRO A 115 -9.19 6.23 37.34
N GLY A 116 -9.26 5.95 36.02
CA GLY A 116 -10.14 6.63 35.07
C GLY A 116 -9.55 7.81 34.28
N SER A 117 -8.30 8.16 34.49
CA SER A 117 -7.61 9.16 33.68
C SER A 117 -6.80 8.44 32.58
N GLY A 118 -7.11 8.35 31.35
CA GLY A 118 -6.36 7.71 30.26
C GLY A 118 -4.83 7.72 30.41
N LEU A 119 -4.10 7.20 29.48
CA LEU A 119 -2.63 7.24 29.48
C LEU A 119 -2.11 8.70 29.38
N PRO A 120 -0.88 8.99 29.83
CA PRO A 120 -0.32 10.34 29.74
C PRO A 120 -0.17 10.78 28.28
N GLN A 121 -0.13 12.09 28.07
CA GLN A 121 0.14 12.65 26.76
C GLN A 121 1.51 12.19 26.24
N PRO A 122 1.64 11.82 24.97
CA PRO A 122 2.92 11.42 24.40
C PRO A 122 3.89 12.60 24.34
N SER A 123 5.13 12.34 24.73
CA SER A 123 6.25 13.28 24.59
C SER A 123 7.07 13.05 23.31
N ARG A 124 6.87 11.91 22.65
CA ARG A 124 7.56 11.52 21.42
C ARG A 124 6.79 10.44 20.70
N VAL A 125 6.83 10.47 19.36
CA VAL A 125 6.38 9.39 18.49
C VAL A 125 7.52 9.01 17.54
N THR A 126 7.74 7.73 17.29
CA THR A 126 8.72 7.24 16.30
C THR A 126 8.06 6.39 15.24
N VAL A 127 8.65 6.38 14.05
CA VAL A 127 8.25 5.58 12.90
C VAL A 127 9.44 4.75 12.44
N GLU A 128 9.34 3.43 12.50
CA GLU A 128 10.35 2.50 11.99
C GLU A 128 9.84 1.84 10.70
N LEU A 129 10.59 1.98 9.62
CA LEU A 129 10.28 1.46 8.29
C LEU A 129 11.24 0.31 7.96
N TYR A 130 10.70 -0.89 7.82
CA TYR A 130 11.48 -2.12 7.67
C TYR A 130 11.52 -2.62 6.22
N GLY A 131 12.51 -3.44 5.90
CA GLY A 131 12.64 -4.18 4.65
C GLY A 131 12.48 -3.28 3.44
N SER A 132 11.50 -3.54 2.58
CA SER A 132 11.27 -2.76 1.36
C SER A 132 10.82 -1.33 1.65
N LEU A 133 10.00 -1.09 2.69
CA LEU A 133 9.66 0.28 3.11
C LEU A 133 10.89 1.07 3.54
N GLY A 134 11.85 0.41 4.21
CA GLY A 134 13.11 1.02 4.59
C GLY A 134 14.04 1.28 3.41
N ALA A 135 14.10 0.35 2.44
CA ALA A 135 15.02 0.42 1.32
C ALA A 135 14.61 1.46 0.27
N THR A 136 13.34 1.55 -0.04
CA THR A 136 12.82 2.38 -1.15
C THR A 136 11.88 3.50 -0.68
N GLY A 137 11.67 3.61 0.63
CA GLY A 137 10.66 4.50 1.22
C GLY A 137 10.84 5.97 0.89
N ARG A 138 12.07 6.49 0.85
CA ARG A 138 12.33 7.88 0.46
C ARG A 138 11.87 8.17 -0.96
N GLY A 139 12.14 7.26 -1.91
CA GLY A 139 11.73 7.41 -3.31
C GLY A 139 10.20 7.28 -3.52
N HIS A 140 9.50 6.63 -2.60
CA HIS A 140 8.05 6.46 -2.61
C HIS A 140 7.32 7.37 -1.61
N ALA A 141 8.02 8.31 -0.97
CA ALA A 141 7.49 9.20 0.07
C ALA A 141 6.77 8.45 1.21
N THR A 142 7.32 7.29 1.63
CA THR A 142 6.75 6.44 2.68
C THR A 142 6.76 7.14 4.04
N ASP A 143 7.85 7.84 4.35
CA ASP A 143 8.02 8.70 5.53
C ASP A 143 6.94 9.78 5.58
N ARG A 144 6.80 10.55 4.51
CA ARG A 144 5.78 11.59 4.36
C ARG A 144 4.38 11.02 4.51
N ALA A 145 4.12 9.88 3.88
CA ALA A 145 2.82 9.22 3.97
C ALA A 145 2.46 8.81 5.40
N ALA A 146 3.40 8.23 6.15
CA ALA A 146 3.20 7.87 7.54
C ALA A 146 2.89 9.10 8.41
N VAL A 147 3.62 10.20 8.21
CA VAL A 147 3.41 11.47 8.94
C VAL A 147 2.05 12.09 8.58
N MET A 148 1.67 12.10 7.30
CA MET A 148 0.32 12.56 6.90
C MET A 148 -0.77 11.73 7.58
N GLY A 149 -0.58 10.41 7.67
CA GLY A 149 -1.52 9.54 8.38
C GLY A 149 -1.61 9.88 9.87
N LEU A 150 -0.47 10.09 10.55
CA LEU A 150 -0.43 10.54 11.95
C LEU A 150 -1.14 11.88 12.15
N ALA A 151 -0.99 12.80 11.20
CA ALA A 151 -1.70 14.09 11.20
C ALA A 151 -3.20 14.00 10.86
N GLY A 152 -3.70 12.79 10.59
CA GLY A 152 -5.14 12.56 10.38
C GLY A 152 -5.61 12.57 8.94
N TYR A 153 -4.73 12.76 7.98
CA TYR A 153 -5.12 12.77 6.57
C TYR A 153 -5.41 11.36 6.05
N GLU A 154 -6.33 11.29 5.10
CA GLU A 154 -6.69 10.06 4.39
C GLU A 154 -6.17 10.12 2.95
N PRO A 155 -5.70 9.00 2.37
CA PRO A 155 -5.14 8.97 1.02
C PRO A 155 -6.09 9.47 -0.07
N GLU A 156 -7.40 9.30 0.15
CA GLU A 156 -8.46 9.64 -0.79
C GLU A 156 -8.75 11.15 -0.88
N THR A 157 -8.41 11.91 0.16
CA THR A 157 -8.86 13.30 0.33
C THR A 157 -7.75 14.29 0.69
N VAL A 158 -6.53 13.83 0.93
CA VAL A 158 -5.43 14.71 1.31
C VAL A 158 -5.16 15.76 0.23
N PRO A 159 -5.09 17.07 0.57
CA PRO A 159 -4.78 18.11 -0.38
C PRO A 159 -3.35 17.99 -0.91
N ALA A 160 -3.14 18.30 -2.20
CA ALA A 160 -1.80 18.24 -2.82
C ALA A 160 -0.77 19.13 -2.09
N VAL A 161 -1.19 20.31 -1.61
CA VAL A 161 -0.32 21.22 -0.86
C VAL A 161 0.24 20.56 0.40
N VAL A 162 -0.57 19.80 1.13
CA VAL A 162 -0.10 19.05 2.32
C VAL A 162 0.95 18.01 1.94
N CYS A 163 0.78 17.35 0.81
CA CYS A 163 1.77 16.40 0.32
C CYS A 163 3.13 17.06 0.02
N GLU A 164 3.16 18.34 -0.26
CA GLU A 164 4.37 19.09 -0.60
C GLU A 164 5.03 19.72 0.62
N SER A 165 4.25 20.34 1.54
CA SER A 165 4.77 21.21 2.60
C SER A 165 4.85 20.58 3.99
N LEU A 166 4.03 19.58 4.33
CA LEU A 166 3.88 19.09 5.70
C LEU A 166 5.21 18.69 6.37
N MET A 167 6.10 18.01 5.65
CA MET A 167 7.37 17.56 6.25
C MET A 167 8.28 18.71 6.62
N GLU A 168 8.32 19.76 5.81
CA GLU A 168 9.10 20.97 6.06
C GLU A 168 8.49 21.78 7.21
N GLU A 169 7.17 21.88 7.25
CA GLU A 169 6.43 22.55 8.34
C GLU A 169 6.67 21.85 9.68
N VAL A 170 6.59 20.51 9.72
CA VAL A 170 6.84 19.72 10.93
C VAL A 170 8.29 19.83 11.40
N GLU A 171 9.26 19.76 10.48
CA GLU A 171 10.68 19.92 10.84
C GLU A 171 10.97 21.34 11.37
N ALA A 172 10.36 22.36 10.77
CA ALA A 172 10.53 23.75 11.22
C ALA A 172 9.86 24.03 12.58
N ALA A 173 8.70 23.40 12.83
CA ALA A 173 7.99 23.54 14.09
C ALA A 173 8.61 22.70 15.22
N GLY A 174 9.30 21.60 14.89
CA GLY A 174 9.79 20.63 15.86
C GLY A 174 8.68 19.81 16.52
N GLU A 175 7.48 19.86 15.99
CA GLU A 175 6.31 19.15 16.51
C GLU A 175 5.38 18.70 15.37
N LEU A 176 4.64 17.62 15.61
CA LEU A 176 3.58 17.13 14.77
C LEU A 176 2.25 17.20 15.52
N VAL A 177 1.23 17.79 14.92
CA VAL A 177 -0.14 17.70 15.44
C VAL A 177 -0.70 16.32 15.08
N VAL A 178 -0.68 15.42 16.07
CA VAL A 178 -1.24 14.06 15.92
C VAL A 178 -2.75 14.11 16.10
N ASP A 179 -3.48 13.53 15.13
CA ASP A 179 -4.95 13.61 15.13
C ASP A 179 -5.59 12.98 16.36
N GLY A 180 -6.47 13.73 17.01
CA GLY A 180 -7.17 13.33 18.23
C GLY A 180 -6.31 13.36 19.51
N VAL A 181 -5.01 13.68 19.41
CA VAL A 181 -4.05 13.77 20.51
C VAL A 181 -3.60 15.21 20.77
N GLY A 182 -3.24 15.93 19.69
CA GLY A 182 -2.68 17.28 19.76
C GLY A 182 -1.21 17.33 19.36
N PRO A 183 -0.51 18.45 19.68
CA PRO A 183 0.90 18.62 19.34
C PRO A 183 1.80 17.66 20.13
N VAL A 184 2.69 16.96 19.44
CA VAL A 184 3.69 16.06 19.99
C VAL A 184 5.06 16.47 19.43
N PRO A 185 6.11 16.61 20.25
CA PRO A 185 7.46 16.82 19.76
C PRO A 185 7.85 15.74 18.73
N PHE A 186 8.27 16.18 17.54
CA PHE A 186 8.59 15.28 16.44
C PHE A 186 9.53 15.97 15.43
N SER A 187 10.60 15.27 15.08
CA SER A 187 11.49 15.67 13.99
C SER A 187 11.57 14.55 12.96
N PRO A 188 11.14 14.77 11.72
CA PRO A 188 11.26 13.79 10.64
C PRO A 188 12.66 13.19 10.51
N SER A 189 13.70 13.99 10.71
CA SER A 189 15.08 13.55 10.61
C SER A 189 15.57 12.67 11.77
N ALA A 190 14.97 12.82 12.96
CA ALA A 190 15.36 12.10 14.18
C ALA A 190 14.41 10.95 14.55
N ASP A 191 13.13 11.05 14.18
CA ASP A 191 12.09 10.13 14.64
C ASP A 191 11.60 9.14 13.58
N ILE A 192 12.06 9.31 12.32
CA ILE A 192 11.78 8.33 11.25
C ILE A 192 13.04 7.51 10.96
N HIS A 193 12.96 6.21 11.21
CA HIS A 193 14.07 5.28 11.06
C HIS A 193 13.87 4.37 9.85
N PHE A 194 14.76 4.45 8.87
CA PHE A 194 14.78 3.55 7.72
C PHE A 194 15.69 2.35 8.03
N LEU A 195 15.12 1.15 8.07
CA LEU A 195 15.76 -0.09 8.49
C LEU A 195 15.73 -1.16 7.37
N PRO A 196 16.38 -0.90 6.21
CA PRO A 196 16.29 -1.79 5.04
C PRO A 196 16.87 -3.18 5.29
N GLY A 197 17.84 -3.32 6.20
CA GLY A 197 18.46 -4.60 6.55
C GLY A 197 17.65 -5.45 7.54
N ARG A 198 16.52 -4.96 8.03
CA ARG A 198 15.64 -5.68 8.97
C ARG A 198 14.31 -5.96 8.31
N VAL A 199 13.89 -7.21 8.31
CA VAL A 199 12.60 -7.65 7.78
C VAL A 199 11.79 -8.24 8.91
N LEU A 200 10.53 -7.84 9.03
CA LEU A 200 9.62 -8.39 10.01
C LEU A 200 9.04 -9.73 9.50
N PRO A 201 8.67 -10.66 10.40
CA PRO A 201 8.36 -12.05 10.02
C PRO A 201 7.20 -12.21 9.04
N TYR A 202 6.15 -11.36 9.13
CA TYR A 202 4.94 -11.56 8.33
C TYR A 202 5.08 -11.05 6.89
N HIS A 203 5.65 -9.86 6.68
CA HIS A 203 5.74 -9.27 5.35
C HIS A 203 6.92 -8.30 5.22
N VAL A 204 7.52 -8.21 4.03
CA VAL A 204 8.67 -7.34 3.73
C VAL A 204 8.37 -5.83 3.87
N ASN A 205 7.12 -5.42 3.72
CA ASN A 205 6.68 -4.03 3.88
C ASN A 205 6.15 -3.79 5.30
N GLY A 206 6.97 -4.04 6.31
CA GLY A 206 6.63 -3.81 7.70
C GLY A 206 6.95 -2.40 8.18
N MET A 207 6.15 -1.88 9.11
CA MET A 207 6.43 -0.65 9.83
C MET A 207 5.92 -0.74 11.27
N THR A 208 6.63 -0.08 12.19
CA THR A 208 6.24 0.02 13.59
C THR A 208 6.17 1.49 13.99
N LEU A 209 5.08 1.86 14.65
CA LEU A 209 4.92 3.18 15.26
C LEU A 209 4.89 3.00 16.78
N THR A 210 5.60 3.88 17.49
CA THR A 210 5.68 3.83 18.94
C THR A 210 5.53 5.24 19.53
N ALA A 211 4.65 5.39 20.50
CA ALA A 211 4.49 6.61 21.29
C ALA A 211 5.11 6.39 22.68
N TYR A 212 5.81 7.41 23.18
CA TYR A 212 6.51 7.39 24.46
C TYR A 212 6.01 8.52 25.36
N CYS A 213 5.97 8.27 26.66
CA CYS A 213 5.74 9.30 27.67
C CYS A 213 7.03 10.05 28.04
N ALA A 214 6.93 11.06 28.89
CA ALA A 214 8.06 11.89 29.32
C ALA A 214 9.17 11.12 30.03
N SER A 215 8.89 9.96 30.65
CA SER A 215 9.91 9.10 31.26
C SER A 215 10.67 8.26 30.21
N GLY A 216 10.24 8.25 28.95
CA GLY A 216 10.78 7.40 27.90
C GLY A 216 10.14 6.00 27.82
N ALA A 217 9.17 5.69 28.68
CA ALA A 217 8.43 4.42 28.60
C ALA A 217 7.41 4.43 27.46
N GLU A 218 7.16 3.26 26.87
CA GLU A 218 6.19 3.10 25.76
C GLU A 218 4.76 3.29 26.28
N ILE A 219 3.99 4.15 25.61
CA ILE A 219 2.55 4.32 25.80
C ILE A 219 1.79 3.35 24.91
N LEU A 220 2.17 3.32 23.65
CA LEU A 220 1.54 2.50 22.63
C LEU A 220 2.57 2.09 21.58
N ARG A 221 2.60 0.82 21.24
CA ARG A 221 3.37 0.28 20.12
C ARG A 221 2.46 -0.52 19.23
N ARG A 222 2.52 -0.30 17.92
CA ARG A 222 1.76 -1.05 16.91
C ARG A 222 2.63 -1.35 15.70
N THR A 223 2.49 -2.56 15.18
CA THR A 223 3.17 -3.00 13.97
C THR A 223 2.15 -3.25 12.87
N TYR A 224 2.46 -2.70 11.71
CA TYR A 224 1.61 -2.78 10.53
C TYR A 224 2.39 -3.34 9.35
N TYR A 225 1.65 -3.97 8.43
CA TYR A 225 2.19 -4.53 7.19
C TYR A 225 1.37 -4.06 5.99
N SER A 226 2.01 -3.38 5.05
CA SER A 226 1.38 -2.94 3.81
C SER A 226 1.49 -4.04 2.75
N VAL A 227 0.44 -4.81 2.57
CA VAL A 227 0.45 -6.04 1.74
C VAL A 227 0.11 -5.81 0.27
N GLY A 228 0.02 -4.56 -0.17
CA GLY A 228 -0.33 -4.16 -1.54
C GLY A 228 -1.79 -3.72 -1.70
N GLY A 229 -2.12 -3.10 -2.83
CA GLY A 229 -3.47 -2.57 -3.09
C GLY A 229 -3.98 -1.53 -2.09
N GLY A 230 -3.11 -1.00 -1.21
CA GLY A 230 -3.50 -0.15 -0.09
C GLY A 230 -4.11 -0.91 1.08
N PHE A 231 -4.04 -2.25 1.07
CA PHE A 231 -4.40 -3.07 2.22
C PHE A 231 -3.31 -3.03 3.29
N VAL A 232 -3.75 -2.96 4.54
CA VAL A 232 -2.87 -2.95 5.70
C VAL A 232 -3.31 -4.04 6.67
N MET A 233 -2.34 -4.81 7.14
CA MET A 233 -2.52 -5.76 8.23
C MET A 233 -1.91 -5.18 9.50
N GLU A 234 -2.53 -5.42 10.64
CA GLU A 234 -2.05 -5.03 11.96
C GLU A 234 -1.67 -6.28 12.77
N ASP A 235 -0.55 -6.23 13.45
CA ASP A 235 -0.21 -7.24 14.46
C ASP A 235 -0.80 -6.82 15.82
N VAL A 236 -1.84 -7.51 16.22
CA VAL A 236 -2.52 -7.32 17.52
C VAL A 236 -2.10 -8.36 18.56
N GLY A 237 -1.11 -9.18 18.23
CA GLY A 237 -0.55 -10.18 19.12
C GLY A 237 0.32 -9.60 20.24
N THR A 238 0.83 -10.50 21.06
CA THR A 238 1.80 -10.17 22.11
C THR A 238 3.22 -10.49 21.63
N PRO A 239 4.26 -9.93 22.27
CA PRO A 239 5.64 -10.29 21.97
C PRO A 239 5.87 -11.81 21.99
N GLY A 240 6.30 -12.38 20.86
CA GLY A 240 6.50 -13.81 20.70
C GLY A 240 5.27 -14.62 20.25
N ALA A 241 4.08 -14.03 20.21
CA ALA A 241 2.84 -14.64 19.69
C ALA A 241 2.09 -13.64 18.79
N PRO A 242 2.57 -13.40 17.55
CA PRO A 242 1.93 -12.47 16.63
C PRO A 242 0.54 -12.95 16.24
N SER A 243 -0.39 -12.02 16.12
CA SER A 243 -1.75 -12.24 15.65
C SER A 243 -2.09 -11.19 14.61
N ILE A 244 -2.14 -11.60 13.36
CA ILE A 244 -2.29 -10.69 12.22
C ILE A 244 -3.75 -10.59 11.83
N GLN A 245 -4.25 -9.39 11.76
CA GLN A 245 -5.61 -9.11 11.28
C GLN A 245 -5.62 -7.97 10.25
N ALA A 246 -6.61 -7.98 9.37
CA ALA A 246 -6.79 -6.89 8.43
C ALA A 246 -7.23 -5.62 9.17
N LEU A 247 -6.59 -4.50 8.86
CA LEU A 247 -7.04 -3.21 9.34
C LEU A 247 -8.42 -2.92 8.72
N ALA A 248 -9.43 -2.74 9.57
CA ALA A 248 -10.79 -2.49 9.12
C ALA A 248 -10.84 -1.20 8.28
N THR A 249 -11.08 -1.34 6.99
CA THR A 249 -11.48 -0.22 6.14
C THR A 249 -12.99 -0.30 5.95
N ALA A 250 -13.69 0.82 6.06
CA ALA A 250 -15.16 0.88 6.01
C ALA A 250 -15.76 0.19 4.76
N SER A 251 -14.99 0.09 3.67
CA SER A 251 -15.39 -0.54 2.41
C SER A 251 -15.31 -2.06 2.41
N ALA A 252 -14.36 -2.65 3.15
CA ALA A 252 -14.12 -4.09 3.14
C ALA A 252 -15.19 -4.89 3.93
N SER A 253 -15.75 -4.30 4.98
CA SER A 253 -16.68 -4.99 5.87
C SER A 253 -18.02 -5.37 5.22
N GLN A 254 -18.53 -4.57 4.28
CA GLN A 254 -19.84 -4.81 3.68
C GLN A 254 -19.80 -5.82 2.51
N ALA A 255 -18.75 -5.80 1.71
CA ALA A 255 -18.62 -6.68 0.54
C ALA A 255 -18.44 -8.16 0.89
N HIS A 256 -17.99 -8.46 2.11
CA HIS A 256 -17.69 -9.83 2.52
C HIS A 256 -18.86 -10.59 3.15
N ALA A 257 -19.95 -9.91 3.46
CA ALA A 257 -21.10 -10.52 4.14
C ALA A 257 -22.08 -11.24 3.20
N THR A 258 -22.17 -10.82 1.93
CA THR A 258 -23.16 -11.37 0.98
C THR A 258 -22.48 -12.21 -0.09
N PRO A 259 -22.95 -13.43 -0.39
CA PRO A 259 -22.42 -14.25 -1.48
C PRO A 259 -22.54 -13.53 -2.84
N ALA A 260 -21.48 -13.57 -3.65
CA ALA A 260 -21.54 -13.07 -5.01
C ALA A 260 -22.40 -14.01 -5.87
N PRO A 261 -23.34 -13.52 -6.70
CA PRO A 261 -24.17 -14.37 -7.56
C PRO A 261 -23.34 -15.09 -8.64
N PHE A 262 -22.24 -14.52 -9.06
CA PHE A 262 -21.33 -15.08 -10.06
C PHE A 262 -19.90 -15.15 -9.53
N PRO A 263 -19.56 -16.08 -8.62
CA PRO A 263 -18.21 -16.19 -8.07
C PRO A 263 -17.25 -16.72 -9.12
N PHE A 264 -16.05 -16.11 -9.20
CA PHE A 264 -14.96 -16.54 -10.08
C PHE A 264 -13.60 -16.18 -9.45
N THR A 265 -12.58 -16.96 -9.80
CA THR A 265 -11.18 -16.73 -9.38
C THR A 265 -10.22 -16.74 -10.55
N THR A 266 -10.66 -17.21 -11.72
CA THR A 266 -9.86 -17.29 -12.95
C THR A 266 -10.59 -16.62 -14.10
N SER A 267 -9.83 -16.19 -15.13
CA SER A 267 -10.39 -15.67 -16.37
C SER A 267 -11.26 -16.72 -17.09
N ALA A 268 -10.88 -17.99 -17.03
CA ALA A 268 -11.65 -19.08 -17.65
C ALA A 268 -13.02 -19.23 -16.99
N ALA A 269 -13.09 -19.17 -15.65
CA ALA A 269 -14.36 -19.19 -14.92
C ALA A 269 -15.23 -17.97 -15.25
N MET A 270 -14.64 -16.78 -15.35
CA MET A 270 -15.35 -15.56 -15.75
C MET A 270 -15.95 -15.72 -17.16
N LEU A 271 -15.17 -16.17 -18.13
CA LEU A 271 -15.66 -16.37 -19.52
C LEU A 271 -16.76 -17.43 -19.59
N ALA A 272 -16.64 -18.54 -18.87
CA ALA A 272 -17.67 -19.56 -18.81
C ALA A 272 -18.99 -19.03 -18.22
N ILE A 273 -18.93 -18.14 -17.23
CA ILE A 273 -20.11 -17.44 -16.70
C ILE A 273 -20.72 -16.54 -17.78
N CYS A 274 -19.88 -15.72 -18.45
CA CYS A 274 -20.36 -14.84 -19.53
C CYS A 274 -21.07 -15.61 -20.65
N GLU A 275 -20.51 -16.72 -21.08
CA GLU A 275 -21.10 -17.59 -22.13
C GLU A 275 -22.41 -18.23 -21.67
N ARG A 276 -22.43 -18.80 -20.47
CA ARG A 276 -23.60 -19.49 -19.91
C ARG A 276 -24.79 -18.56 -19.71
N GLU A 277 -24.53 -17.36 -19.15
CA GLU A 277 -25.56 -16.39 -18.79
C GLU A 277 -25.88 -15.38 -19.89
N GLY A 278 -25.10 -15.35 -20.98
CA GLY A 278 -25.24 -14.35 -22.05
C GLY A 278 -24.89 -12.93 -21.58
N LEU A 279 -23.98 -12.80 -20.60
CA LEU A 279 -23.58 -11.54 -19.98
C LEU A 279 -22.22 -11.09 -20.47
N SER A 280 -21.98 -9.77 -20.50
CA SER A 280 -20.64 -9.23 -20.64
C SER A 280 -19.85 -9.34 -19.34
N VAL A 281 -18.52 -9.21 -19.41
CA VAL A 281 -17.66 -9.15 -18.21
C VAL A 281 -18.11 -8.04 -17.25
N SER A 282 -18.48 -6.88 -17.79
CA SER A 282 -18.98 -5.76 -16.96
C SER A 282 -20.32 -6.07 -16.28
N ASP A 283 -21.20 -6.83 -16.93
CA ASP A 283 -22.48 -7.22 -16.34
C ASP A 283 -22.29 -8.21 -15.18
N VAL A 284 -21.38 -9.18 -15.34
CA VAL A 284 -21.01 -10.13 -14.28
C VAL A 284 -20.44 -9.39 -13.07
N VAL A 285 -19.49 -8.46 -13.29
CA VAL A 285 -18.89 -7.66 -12.20
C VAL A 285 -19.95 -6.79 -11.53
N LEU A 286 -20.80 -6.11 -12.32
CA LEU A 286 -21.87 -5.27 -11.77
C LEU A 286 -22.87 -6.08 -10.95
N ALA A 287 -23.29 -7.25 -11.42
CA ALA A 287 -24.19 -8.13 -10.67
C ALA A 287 -23.60 -8.55 -9.32
N ASN A 288 -22.29 -8.86 -9.28
CA ASN A 288 -21.59 -9.17 -8.04
C ASN A 288 -21.55 -7.98 -7.07
N GLU A 289 -21.32 -6.76 -7.57
CA GLU A 289 -21.35 -5.55 -6.73
C GLU A 289 -22.76 -5.26 -6.18
N LEU A 290 -23.78 -5.44 -7.01
CA LEU A 290 -25.17 -5.19 -6.63
C LEU A 290 -25.71 -6.17 -5.57
N SER A 291 -25.03 -7.29 -5.33
CA SER A 291 -25.39 -8.19 -4.21
C SER A 291 -25.09 -7.60 -2.84
N ALA A 292 -24.18 -6.64 -2.75
CA ALA A 292 -23.74 -6.03 -1.50
C ALA A 292 -24.04 -4.52 -1.39
N ARG A 293 -24.38 -3.86 -2.50
CA ARG A 293 -24.57 -2.39 -2.59
C ARG A 293 -25.72 -2.03 -3.49
N SER A 294 -26.27 -0.84 -3.30
CA SER A 294 -27.23 -0.28 -4.26
C SER A 294 -26.57 0.09 -5.59
N ARG A 295 -27.36 0.15 -6.66
CA ARG A 295 -26.87 0.60 -7.96
C ARG A 295 -26.37 2.06 -7.90
N GLU A 296 -27.05 2.89 -7.14
CA GLU A 296 -26.70 4.30 -6.94
C GLU A 296 -25.30 4.43 -6.30
N GLU A 297 -25.00 3.63 -5.28
CA GLU A 297 -23.69 3.61 -4.62
C GLU A 297 -22.59 3.16 -5.58
N VAL A 298 -22.83 2.08 -6.34
CA VAL A 298 -21.86 1.57 -7.32
C VAL A 298 -21.58 2.61 -8.40
N MET A 299 -22.62 3.19 -8.99
CA MET A 299 -22.45 4.17 -10.07
C MET A 299 -21.81 5.46 -9.57
N ALA A 300 -22.20 5.96 -8.39
CA ALA A 300 -21.57 7.14 -7.80
C ALA A 300 -20.07 6.93 -7.53
N TYR A 301 -19.68 5.72 -7.11
CA TYR A 301 -18.27 5.38 -6.93
C TYR A 301 -17.50 5.36 -8.25
N LEU A 302 -18.05 4.73 -9.30
CA LEU A 302 -17.44 4.69 -10.63
C LEU A 302 -17.32 6.08 -11.25
N ASP A 303 -18.35 6.94 -11.08
CA ASP A 303 -18.29 8.34 -11.54
C ASP A 303 -17.23 9.13 -10.81
N ARG A 304 -17.06 8.93 -9.51
CA ARG A 304 -15.98 9.53 -8.72
C ARG A 304 -14.60 9.06 -9.20
N LEU A 305 -14.41 7.77 -9.47
CA LEU A 305 -13.18 7.24 -10.05
C LEU A 305 -12.87 7.90 -11.39
N ARG A 306 -13.86 7.97 -12.28
CA ARG A 306 -13.73 8.60 -13.60
C ARG A 306 -13.34 10.08 -13.49
N ALA A 307 -14.01 10.83 -12.62
CA ALA A 307 -13.71 12.23 -12.39
C ALA A 307 -12.29 12.44 -11.85
N THR A 308 -11.88 11.61 -10.88
CA THR A 308 -10.52 11.66 -10.29
C THR A 308 -9.44 11.32 -11.33
N MET A 309 -9.66 10.29 -12.16
CA MET A 309 -8.72 9.95 -13.23
C MET A 309 -8.58 11.09 -14.24
N ARG A 310 -9.69 11.72 -14.66
CA ARG A 310 -9.65 12.89 -15.56
C ARG A 310 -8.88 14.04 -14.95
N ALA A 311 -9.18 14.41 -13.71
CA ALA A 311 -8.46 15.46 -13.00
C ALA A 311 -6.96 15.17 -12.88
N CYS A 312 -6.58 13.92 -12.60
CA CYS A 312 -5.19 13.47 -12.55
C CYS A 312 -4.48 13.63 -13.90
N ILE A 313 -5.14 13.23 -14.99
CA ILE A 313 -4.63 13.38 -16.36
C ILE A 313 -4.44 14.86 -16.71
N GLU A 314 -5.44 15.69 -16.44
CA GLU A 314 -5.38 17.14 -16.70
C GLU A 314 -4.26 17.82 -15.91
N ALA A 315 -4.14 17.49 -14.62
CA ALA A 315 -3.04 17.98 -13.78
C ALA A 315 -1.67 17.57 -14.35
N GLY A 316 -1.53 16.31 -14.75
CA GLY A 316 -0.29 15.78 -15.33
C GLY A 316 0.07 16.43 -16.69
N MET A 317 -0.92 16.70 -17.52
CA MET A 317 -0.73 17.40 -18.81
C MET A 317 -0.38 18.88 -18.67
N ASN A 318 -0.68 19.50 -17.54
CA ASN A 318 -0.35 20.90 -17.29
C ASN A 318 0.91 21.10 -16.43
N ALA A 319 1.38 20.04 -15.74
CA ALA A 319 2.52 20.13 -14.83
C ALA A 319 3.87 20.07 -15.56
N GLU A 320 4.81 20.89 -15.12
CA GLU A 320 6.20 20.94 -15.59
C GLU A 320 7.19 20.60 -14.48
N GLY A 321 8.48 20.56 -14.80
CA GLY A 321 9.56 20.34 -13.84
C GLY A 321 9.92 18.86 -13.65
N ILE A 322 10.32 18.51 -12.43
CA ILE A 322 10.83 17.19 -12.03
C ILE A 322 9.82 16.53 -11.10
N LEU A 323 9.62 15.22 -11.26
CA LEU A 323 8.83 14.44 -10.32
C LEU A 323 9.55 14.36 -8.96
N PRO A 324 8.82 14.49 -7.84
CA PRO A 324 9.41 14.29 -6.51
C PRO A 324 9.91 12.84 -6.35
N GLY A 325 10.85 12.60 -5.43
CA GLY A 325 11.37 11.26 -5.13
C GLY A 325 12.86 11.07 -5.40
N GLY A 326 13.60 12.15 -5.74
CA GLY A 326 15.08 12.15 -5.82
C GLY A 326 15.70 11.52 -7.08
N LEU A 327 14.89 10.93 -7.98
CA LEU A 327 15.39 10.29 -9.21
C LEU A 327 15.62 11.27 -10.36
N GLY A 328 15.27 12.55 -10.21
CA GLY A 328 15.45 13.58 -11.24
C GLY A 328 14.61 13.36 -12.50
N VAL A 329 13.51 12.65 -12.44
CA VAL A 329 12.65 12.32 -13.59
C VAL A 329 11.88 13.54 -14.05
N ARG A 330 12.16 14.02 -15.28
CA ARG A 330 11.45 15.15 -15.88
C ARG A 330 10.00 14.78 -16.24
N ARG A 331 9.07 15.68 -15.95
CA ARG A 331 7.68 15.60 -16.41
C ARG A 331 7.65 15.79 -17.92
N ARG A 332 7.01 14.86 -18.65
CA ARG A 332 7.01 14.85 -20.13
C ARG A 332 5.61 14.95 -20.73
N ALA A 333 4.56 14.78 -19.92
CA ALA A 333 3.19 14.69 -20.41
C ALA A 333 2.76 15.94 -21.17
N LYS A 334 3.03 17.15 -20.63
CA LYS A 334 2.72 18.43 -21.28
C LYS A 334 3.36 18.55 -22.66
N ALA A 335 4.67 18.38 -22.75
CA ALA A 335 5.41 18.50 -24.03
C ALA A 335 4.95 17.46 -25.06
N LEU A 336 4.61 16.23 -24.65
CA LEU A 336 4.05 15.22 -25.52
C LEU A 336 2.66 15.61 -26.03
N HIS A 337 1.80 16.08 -25.14
CA HIS A 337 0.45 16.51 -25.46
C HIS A 337 0.44 17.68 -26.46
N GLU A 338 1.23 18.71 -26.22
CA GLU A 338 1.38 19.86 -27.13
C GLU A 338 1.87 19.42 -28.51
N ARG A 339 2.87 18.54 -28.57
CA ARG A 339 3.39 17.99 -29.83
C ARG A 339 2.34 17.19 -30.59
N LEU A 340 1.57 16.33 -29.92
CA LEU A 340 0.50 15.55 -30.53
C LEU A 340 -0.61 16.47 -31.03
N ARG A 341 -1.00 17.50 -30.28
CA ARG A 341 -1.98 18.51 -30.74
C ARG A 341 -1.51 19.26 -31.97
N ALA A 342 -0.25 19.67 -32.01
CA ALA A 342 0.32 20.35 -33.17
C ALA A 342 0.30 19.44 -34.42
N GLN A 343 0.57 18.15 -34.26
CA GLN A 343 0.49 17.16 -35.35
C GLN A 343 -0.94 16.88 -35.79
N SER A 344 -1.90 16.86 -34.87
CA SER A 344 -3.33 16.61 -35.15
C SER A 344 -4.04 17.81 -35.77
N SER A 345 -3.48 19.02 -35.66
CA SER A 345 -3.99 20.25 -36.27
C SER A 345 -3.57 20.40 -37.75
N GLY A 346 -2.78 19.50 -38.29
CA GLY A 346 -2.49 19.42 -39.74
C GLY A 346 -3.66 18.84 -40.52
N PRO A 347 -3.74 19.07 -41.87
CA PRO A 347 -4.92 18.78 -42.69
C PRO A 347 -5.24 17.28 -42.90
N ALA A 348 -4.67 16.38 -42.13
CA ALA A 348 -4.86 14.93 -42.30
C ALA A 348 -4.82 14.12 -41.01
N ALA A 349 -5.68 14.41 -40.02
CA ALA A 349 -5.96 13.46 -38.94
C ALA A 349 -7.21 13.82 -38.12
N ALA A 350 -8.38 13.61 -38.67
CA ALA A 350 -9.57 13.41 -37.85
C ALA A 350 -9.49 12.01 -37.21
N PHE A 351 -8.77 11.89 -36.10
CA PHE A 351 -8.89 10.71 -35.25
C PHE A 351 -9.98 11.06 -34.21
N THR A 352 -11.21 10.70 -34.56
CA THR A 352 -12.35 10.79 -33.68
C THR A 352 -12.21 9.65 -32.65
N MET A 353 -11.84 9.97 -31.41
CA MET A 353 -12.08 9.07 -30.29
C MET A 353 -13.57 9.15 -29.96
N ALA A 354 -14.31 8.13 -30.34
CA ALA A 354 -15.66 7.86 -29.90
C ALA A 354 -15.67 7.29 -28.46
#